data_c3b18fff70c403a7990aabf442141096
#
_entry.id   c3b18fff70c403a7990aabf442141096
#
_cell.length_a   1.000
_cell.length_b   1.000
_cell.length_c   1.000
_cell.angle_alpha   90.00
_cell.angle_beta   90.00
_cell.angle_gamma   90.00
#
_symmetry.space_group_name_H-M   'P 1'
#
loop_
_entity.id
_entity.type
_entity.pdbx_description
1 polymer ?
#
loop_
_entity_poly.entity_id
_entity_poly.type
_entity_poly.pdbx_seq_one_letter_code
_entity_poly.pdbx_strand_id
1 'polypeptide(L)'
;ARDLEQRLTDLAPRQGDVPFLSTVTGGRESGEKLIADYWRRNVRDPVRFLDAVAGAMLAGHRCFLEVGPHPVLSHALHRCARDGVEPRTFTSMRRGQPQLGTMLLGLAGLFANGLEPEWKAIQPRGSVVSLPRYAWSDERYPVPRYRDTMLSAPRRARDPRHPILGTRVPLAGGQRVYEMTLAIADLPYLRDHAVDGRPLVPGAFYIEAVLELADAL
;
A
#
# COMPACT_ATOMS: atom_id res chain seq x y z
N ALA A 1 -10.61 41.98 14.99
CA ALA A 1 -9.16 41.81 14.69
C ALA A 1 -8.28 42.69 15.61
N ARG A 2 -8.54 43.99 15.73
CA ARG A 2 -7.75 44.87 16.62
C ARG A 2 -7.86 44.49 18.10
N ASP A 3 -9.03 44.10 18.59
CA ASP A 3 -9.21 43.60 19.95
C ASP A 3 -8.41 42.31 20.20
N LEU A 4 -8.37 41.39 19.24
CA LEU A 4 -7.52 40.19 19.33
C LEU A 4 -6.02 40.54 19.41
N GLU A 5 -5.56 41.47 18.59
CA GLU A 5 -4.17 41.96 18.60
C GLU A 5 -3.78 42.56 19.96
N GLN A 6 -4.65 43.36 20.55
CA GLN A 6 -4.45 43.93 21.88
C GLN A 6 -4.37 42.86 22.98
N ARG A 7 -5.22 41.82 22.90
CA ARG A 7 -5.19 40.70 23.87
C ARG A 7 -3.98 39.79 23.75
N LEU A 8 -3.31 39.81 22.61
CA LEU A 8 -2.14 38.99 22.34
C LEU A 8 -0.82 39.77 22.40
N THR A 9 -0.83 40.99 22.93
CA THR A 9 0.39 41.86 22.98
C THR A 9 1.55 41.20 23.73
N ASP A 10 1.26 40.44 24.78
CA ASP A 10 2.27 39.75 25.61
C ASP A 10 2.69 38.38 25.07
N LEU A 11 2.21 38.01 23.87
CA LEU A 11 2.55 36.74 23.24
C LEU A 11 4.04 36.75 22.82
N ALA A 12 4.84 35.88 23.41
CA ALA A 12 6.23 35.65 23.11
C ALA A 12 6.42 34.27 22.45
N PRO A 13 6.16 34.14 21.16
CA PRO A 13 6.27 32.87 20.46
C PRO A 13 7.73 32.47 20.31
N ARG A 14 7.97 31.15 20.21
CA ARG A 14 9.29 30.56 20.06
C ARG A 14 9.39 29.77 18.75
N GLN A 15 10.61 29.53 18.31
CA GLN A 15 10.87 28.58 17.25
C GLN A 15 10.32 27.21 17.64
N GLY A 16 9.54 26.60 16.74
CA GLY A 16 9.03 25.24 16.91
C GLY A 16 9.95 24.20 16.30
N ASP A 17 9.87 22.97 16.80
CA ASP A 17 10.63 21.82 16.27
C ASP A 17 9.99 21.25 15.00
N VAL A 18 8.70 21.49 14.79
CA VAL A 18 7.96 21.05 13.61
C VAL A 18 7.84 22.19 12.60
N PRO A 19 8.16 21.95 11.31
CA PRO A 19 7.97 22.93 10.25
C PRO A 19 6.51 23.42 10.18
N PHE A 20 6.33 24.74 10.17
CA PHE A 20 5.03 25.36 10.07
C PHE A 20 4.84 26.03 8.70
N LEU A 21 3.78 25.63 8.00
CA LEU A 21 3.34 26.24 6.75
C LEU A 21 2.11 27.09 7.03
N SER A 22 2.25 28.39 6.82
CA SER A 22 1.24 29.37 7.16
C SER A 22 0.27 29.61 6.01
N THR A 23 -1.02 29.58 6.30
CA THR A 23 -2.05 30.01 5.35
C THR A 23 -2.22 31.53 5.28
N VAL A 24 -1.53 32.28 6.15
CA VAL A 24 -1.45 33.76 6.09
C VAL A 24 -0.44 34.19 5.05
N THR A 25 0.75 33.57 5.05
CA THR A 25 1.83 33.92 4.12
C THR A 25 1.88 33.02 2.88
N GLY A 26 1.25 31.84 2.93
CA GLY A 26 1.26 30.85 1.88
C GLY A 26 2.55 30.00 1.83
N GLY A 27 3.43 30.13 2.81
CA GLY A 27 4.71 29.44 2.84
C GLY A 27 5.18 29.07 4.24
N ARG A 28 6.44 28.60 4.32
CA ARG A 28 7.06 28.27 5.60
C ARG A 28 7.28 29.52 6.44
N GLU A 29 6.90 29.44 7.71
CA GLU A 29 7.02 30.54 8.65
C GLU A 29 7.75 30.07 9.91
N SER A 30 8.54 30.99 10.52
CA SER A 30 9.17 30.74 11.82
C SER A 30 8.15 30.91 12.94
N GLY A 31 8.23 30.03 13.96
CA GLY A 31 7.39 30.16 15.15
C GLY A 31 7.50 31.52 15.83
N GLU A 32 8.68 32.13 15.83
CA GLU A 32 8.93 33.44 16.43
C GLU A 32 8.14 34.59 15.78
N LYS A 33 7.69 34.41 14.54
CA LYS A 33 6.88 35.40 13.82
C LYS A 33 5.38 35.29 14.12
N LEU A 34 4.93 34.33 14.90
CA LEU A 34 3.54 34.14 15.26
C LEU A 34 3.08 35.09 16.38
N ILE A 35 3.51 36.36 16.30
CA ILE A 35 3.17 37.45 17.21
C ILE A 35 1.73 37.93 17.02
N ALA A 36 1.29 38.88 17.83
CA ALA A 36 -0.07 39.42 17.81
C ALA A 36 -0.53 39.87 16.41
N ASP A 37 0.31 40.53 15.63
CA ASP A 37 0.01 40.97 14.27
C ASP A 37 -0.25 39.79 13.33
N TYR A 38 0.51 38.68 13.43
CA TYR A 38 0.24 37.48 12.65
C TYR A 38 -1.17 36.97 12.87
N TRP A 39 -1.62 36.89 14.12
CA TRP A 39 -2.96 36.41 14.46
C TRP A 39 -4.07 37.37 14.02
N ARG A 40 -3.81 38.69 14.07
CA ARG A 40 -4.68 39.71 13.50
C ARG A 40 -4.86 39.47 11.99
N ARG A 41 -3.79 39.25 11.28
CA ARG A 41 -3.78 38.96 9.84
C ARG A 41 -4.49 37.63 9.55
N ASN A 42 -4.27 36.60 10.36
CA ASN A 42 -4.91 35.31 10.22
C ASN A 42 -6.47 35.40 10.20
N VAL A 43 -7.03 36.34 10.97
CA VAL A 43 -8.48 36.59 11.01
C VAL A 43 -8.97 37.44 9.84
N ARG A 44 -8.11 38.29 9.27
CA ARG A 44 -8.51 39.35 8.31
C ARG A 44 -8.09 39.10 6.87
N ASP A 45 -6.91 38.54 6.69
CA ASP A 45 -6.32 38.40 5.36
C ASP A 45 -6.91 37.17 4.63
N PRO A 46 -6.85 37.13 3.30
CA PRO A 46 -7.25 35.95 2.54
C PRO A 46 -6.45 34.69 2.96
N VAL A 47 -7.15 33.58 3.07
CA VAL A 47 -6.56 32.28 3.44
C VAL A 47 -5.83 31.69 2.25
N ARG A 48 -4.51 31.65 2.29
CA ARG A 48 -3.62 31.12 1.23
C ARG A 48 -3.41 29.60 1.40
N PHE A 49 -4.51 28.86 1.50
CA PHE A 49 -4.48 27.41 1.76
C PHE A 49 -3.82 26.63 0.62
N LEU A 50 -4.16 26.97 -0.63
CA LEU A 50 -3.59 26.32 -1.81
C LEU A 50 -2.08 26.46 -1.88
N ASP A 51 -1.56 27.66 -1.59
CA ASP A 51 -0.10 27.92 -1.62
C ASP A 51 0.61 27.13 -0.53
N ALA A 52 0.07 27.11 0.70
CA ALA A 52 0.64 26.36 1.81
C ALA A 52 0.69 24.84 1.52
N VAL A 53 -0.42 24.28 0.99
CA VAL A 53 -0.48 22.87 0.62
C VAL A 53 0.46 22.55 -0.55
N ALA A 54 0.53 23.42 -1.56
CA ALA A 54 1.46 23.25 -2.68
C ALA A 54 2.92 23.24 -2.18
N GLY A 55 3.27 24.11 -1.24
CA GLY A 55 4.58 24.13 -0.59
C GLY A 55 4.88 22.81 0.14
N ALA A 56 3.91 22.26 0.87
CA ALA A 56 4.05 20.98 1.52
C ALA A 56 4.25 19.83 0.50
N MET A 57 3.49 19.81 -0.57
CA MET A 57 3.62 18.80 -1.63
C MET A 57 4.96 18.88 -2.36
N LEU A 58 5.47 20.09 -2.61
CA LEU A 58 6.81 20.30 -3.18
C LEU A 58 7.91 19.82 -2.24
N ALA A 59 7.71 19.95 -0.92
CA ALA A 59 8.59 19.38 0.10
C ALA A 59 8.49 17.85 0.26
N GLY A 60 7.67 17.18 -0.55
CA GLY A 60 7.55 15.73 -0.55
C GLY A 60 6.42 15.15 0.31
N HIS A 61 5.67 15.99 1.02
CA HIS A 61 4.53 15.51 1.81
C HIS A 61 3.40 15.03 0.90
N ARG A 62 2.85 13.84 1.20
CA ARG A 62 1.75 13.21 0.43
C ARG A 62 0.57 12.83 1.31
N CYS A 63 0.79 12.65 2.61
CA CYS A 63 -0.23 12.32 3.59
C CYS A 63 -0.58 13.54 4.43
N PHE A 64 -1.87 13.84 4.53
CA PHE A 64 -2.41 14.98 5.26
C PHE A 64 -3.42 14.49 6.27
N LEU A 65 -3.21 14.78 7.54
CA LEU A 65 -4.15 14.50 8.62
C LEU A 65 -4.89 15.78 9.01
N GLU A 66 -6.19 15.82 8.79
CA GLU A 66 -7.02 16.89 9.29
C GLU A 66 -7.36 16.64 10.76
N VAL A 67 -6.82 17.50 11.63
CA VAL A 67 -7.07 17.45 13.08
C VAL A 67 -8.22 18.41 13.39
N GLY A 68 -9.39 17.84 13.68
CA GLY A 68 -10.59 18.63 13.95
C GLY A 68 -11.82 17.75 14.20
N PRO A 69 -12.93 18.34 14.65
CA PRO A 69 -14.15 17.59 15.02
C PRO A 69 -14.90 17.01 13.82
N HIS A 70 -14.58 17.48 12.62
CA HIS A 70 -15.16 17.01 11.36
C HIS A 70 -14.27 17.42 10.19
N PRO A 71 -14.05 16.56 9.17
CA PRO A 71 -13.29 16.93 8.00
C PRO A 71 -14.03 17.96 7.15
N VAL A 72 -13.40 19.11 6.94
CA VAL A 72 -13.92 20.21 6.11
C VAL A 72 -12.93 20.61 5.01
N LEU A 73 -11.65 20.25 5.18
CA LEU A 73 -10.57 20.62 4.27
C LEU A 73 -10.24 19.54 3.24
N SER A 74 -10.73 18.32 3.43
CA SER A 74 -10.43 17.17 2.53
C SER A 74 -10.76 17.49 1.07
N HIS A 75 -11.90 18.12 0.78
CA HIS A 75 -12.24 18.50 -0.58
C HIS A 75 -11.28 19.56 -1.17
N ALA A 76 -10.88 20.54 -0.35
CA ALA A 76 -9.92 21.55 -0.77
C ALA A 76 -8.52 20.94 -1.00
N LEU A 77 -8.12 19.95 -0.19
CA LEU A 77 -6.88 19.22 -0.36
C LEU A 77 -6.85 18.45 -1.68
N HIS A 78 -7.92 17.73 -2.05
CA HIS A 78 -7.98 17.03 -3.34
C HIS A 78 -7.87 17.99 -4.53
N ARG A 79 -8.40 19.21 -4.41
CA ARG A 79 -8.22 20.24 -5.46
C ARG A 79 -6.80 20.78 -5.58
N CYS A 80 -5.92 20.47 -4.62
CA CYS A 80 -4.50 20.80 -4.69
C CYS A 80 -3.67 19.78 -5.46
N ALA A 81 -4.28 18.71 -5.99
CA ALA A 81 -3.60 17.72 -6.82
C ALA A 81 -2.88 18.39 -8.00
N ARG A 82 -1.61 18.02 -8.23
CA ARG A 82 -0.78 18.52 -9.31
C ARG A 82 0.03 17.38 -9.92
N ASP A 83 0.30 17.47 -11.21
CA ASP A 83 1.19 16.55 -11.94
C ASP A 83 0.83 15.06 -11.75
N GLY A 84 -0.48 14.76 -11.62
CA GLY A 84 -0.97 13.40 -11.39
C GLY A 84 -0.75 12.88 -9.97
N VAL A 85 -0.25 13.72 -9.04
CA VAL A 85 -0.06 13.37 -7.63
C VAL A 85 -1.22 13.88 -6.80
N GLU A 86 -2.00 12.96 -6.24
CA GLU A 86 -3.10 13.28 -5.33
C GLU A 86 -2.65 13.22 -3.86
N PRO A 87 -3.03 14.22 -3.03
CA PRO A 87 -2.81 14.15 -1.60
C PRO A 87 -3.72 13.08 -0.97
N ARG A 88 -3.16 12.26 -0.10
CA ARG A 88 -3.90 11.29 0.71
C ARG A 88 -4.38 11.96 1.98
N THR A 89 -5.68 11.97 2.21
CA THR A 89 -6.29 12.70 3.33
C THR A 89 -6.84 11.76 4.37
N PHE A 90 -6.57 12.05 5.62
CA PHE A 90 -7.03 11.33 6.80
C PHE A 90 -7.69 12.31 7.75
N THR A 91 -8.54 11.83 8.65
CA THR A 91 -9.23 12.68 9.64
C THR A 91 -9.09 12.09 11.03
N SER A 92 -8.93 12.99 12.02
CA SER A 92 -8.87 12.59 13.42
C SER A 92 -10.26 12.26 13.98
N MET A 93 -11.28 13.02 13.61
CA MET A 93 -12.64 12.83 14.10
C MET A 93 -13.67 13.09 13.00
N ARG A 94 -14.88 12.54 13.19
CA ARG A 94 -16.02 12.77 12.30
C ARG A 94 -17.29 12.87 13.12
N ARG A 95 -18.06 13.92 12.90
CA ARG A 95 -19.35 14.13 13.58
C ARG A 95 -20.28 12.94 13.39
N GLY A 96 -20.89 12.47 14.47
CA GLY A 96 -21.80 11.33 14.45
C GLY A 96 -21.12 9.96 14.37
N GLN A 97 -19.79 9.89 14.45
CA GLN A 97 -19.05 8.64 14.49
C GLN A 97 -18.29 8.47 15.83
N PRO A 98 -18.04 7.24 16.28
CA PRO A 98 -17.22 6.99 17.46
C PRO A 98 -15.83 7.60 17.31
N GLN A 99 -15.44 8.47 18.26
CA GLN A 99 -14.20 9.24 18.16
C GLN A 99 -12.97 8.33 18.10
N LEU A 100 -12.83 7.39 19.05
CA LEU A 100 -11.69 6.46 19.10
C LEU A 100 -11.58 5.63 17.81
N GLY A 101 -12.71 5.10 17.32
CA GLY A 101 -12.73 4.34 16.09
C GLY A 101 -12.26 5.16 14.88
N THR A 102 -12.71 6.42 14.77
CA THR A 102 -12.29 7.32 13.68
C THR A 102 -10.81 7.67 13.78
N MET A 103 -10.29 7.94 14.98
CA MET A 103 -8.86 8.20 15.19
C MET A 103 -8.00 6.98 14.83
N LEU A 104 -8.40 5.79 15.25
CA LEU A 104 -7.68 4.55 14.93
C LEU A 104 -7.71 4.24 13.43
N LEU A 105 -8.83 4.50 12.74
CA LEU A 105 -8.91 4.38 11.29
C LEU A 105 -7.99 5.37 10.56
N GLY A 106 -7.94 6.62 11.04
CA GLY A 106 -7.01 7.62 10.53
C GLY A 106 -5.55 7.18 10.70
N LEU A 107 -5.20 6.67 11.88
CA LEU A 107 -3.88 6.12 12.17
C LEU A 107 -3.54 4.90 11.31
N ALA A 108 -4.48 3.96 11.15
CA ALA A 108 -4.32 2.79 10.29
C ALA A 108 -4.08 3.20 8.83
N GLY A 109 -4.81 4.22 8.36
CA GLY A 109 -4.59 4.79 7.03
C GLY A 109 -3.19 5.40 6.87
N LEU A 110 -2.71 6.14 7.86
CA LEU A 110 -1.34 6.69 7.87
C LEU A 110 -0.30 5.58 7.90
N PHE A 111 -0.49 4.55 8.74
CA PHE A 111 0.39 3.39 8.81
C PHE A 111 0.46 2.65 7.46
N ALA A 112 -0.68 2.39 6.82
CA ALA A 112 -0.72 1.76 5.51
C ALA A 112 -0.02 2.59 4.41
N ASN A 113 0.27 3.87 4.69
CA ASN A 113 0.99 4.78 3.81
C ASN A 113 2.44 5.06 4.28
N GLY A 114 2.97 4.22 5.15
CA GLY A 114 4.38 4.23 5.53
C GLY A 114 4.73 5.04 6.79
N LEU A 115 3.73 5.57 7.52
CA LEU A 115 3.98 6.15 8.83
C LEU A 115 4.14 5.02 9.86
N GLU A 116 5.22 5.00 10.62
CA GLU A 116 5.40 4.05 11.74
C GLU A 116 4.90 4.68 13.05
N PRO A 117 3.77 4.21 13.61
CA PRO A 117 3.25 4.73 14.86
C PRO A 117 4.05 4.22 16.07
N GLU A 118 4.01 4.96 17.17
CA GLU A 118 4.50 4.49 18.47
C GLU A 118 3.50 3.50 19.10
N TRP A 119 3.54 2.25 18.63
CA TRP A 119 2.58 1.20 19.02
C TRP A 119 2.49 1.00 20.54
N LYS A 120 3.62 1.16 21.26
CA LYS A 120 3.66 1.03 22.73
C LYS A 120 2.84 2.10 23.45
N ALA A 121 2.68 3.28 22.84
CA ALA A 121 1.85 4.35 23.37
C ALA A 121 0.36 4.11 23.14
N ILE A 122 0.01 3.34 22.11
CA ILE A 122 -1.38 3.12 21.68
C ILE A 122 -1.96 1.86 22.34
N GLN A 123 -1.14 0.81 22.48
CA GLN A 123 -1.59 -0.47 23.03
C GLN A 123 -1.36 -0.51 24.54
N PRO A 124 -2.33 -1.02 25.29
CA PRO A 124 -2.10 -1.24 26.73
C PRO A 124 -0.95 -2.23 26.92
N ARG A 125 -0.21 -2.04 28.01
CA ARG A 125 0.85 -2.99 28.40
C ARG A 125 0.23 -4.37 28.58
N GLY A 126 0.71 -5.33 27.82
CA GLY A 126 0.34 -6.74 27.88
C GLY A 126 1.55 -7.61 28.19
N SER A 127 1.29 -8.87 28.49
CA SER A 127 2.31 -9.90 28.60
C SER A 127 2.32 -10.77 27.34
N VAL A 128 3.48 -11.30 27.01
CA VAL A 128 3.59 -12.32 25.95
C VAL A 128 2.86 -13.57 26.43
N VAL A 129 1.88 -14.03 25.67
CA VAL A 129 1.15 -15.26 25.95
C VAL A 129 1.50 -16.32 24.89
N SER A 130 1.49 -17.58 25.31
CA SER A 130 1.65 -18.68 24.38
C SER A 130 0.36 -18.84 23.58
N LEU A 131 0.46 -18.73 22.26
CA LEU A 131 -0.67 -18.99 21.35
C LEU A 131 -0.65 -20.45 20.89
N PRO A 132 -1.81 -21.04 20.57
CA PRO A 132 -1.85 -22.33 19.89
C PRO A 132 -1.02 -22.25 18.60
N ARG A 133 -0.26 -23.29 18.36
CA ARG A 133 0.46 -23.41 17.08
C ARG A 133 -0.52 -23.70 15.96
N TYR A 134 -0.11 -23.45 14.72
CA TYR A 134 -0.86 -23.85 13.55
C TYR A 134 -1.14 -25.36 13.61
N ALA A 135 -2.39 -25.75 13.47
CA ALA A 135 -2.81 -27.16 13.45
C ALA A 135 -2.49 -27.71 12.04
N TRP A 136 -1.29 -28.24 11.89
CA TRP A 136 -0.92 -28.92 10.65
C TRP A 136 -1.78 -30.14 10.42
N SER A 137 -2.28 -30.34 9.20
CA SER A 137 -2.89 -31.58 8.79
C SER A 137 -1.78 -32.57 8.41
N ASP A 138 -1.77 -33.75 9.03
CA ASP A 138 -0.85 -34.82 8.66
C ASP A 138 -1.33 -35.59 7.40
N GLU A 139 -2.34 -35.08 6.74
CA GLU A 139 -2.80 -35.64 5.48
C GLU A 139 -1.72 -35.55 4.41
N ARG A 140 -1.32 -36.67 3.91
CA ARG A 140 -0.37 -36.75 2.80
C ARG A 140 -1.11 -36.44 1.51
N TYR A 141 -0.73 -35.34 0.86
CA TYR A 141 -1.12 -35.04 -0.52
C TYR A 141 0.04 -35.39 -1.46
N PRO A 142 0.26 -36.69 -1.78
CA PRO A 142 1.31 -37.07 -2.71
C PRO A 142 0.95 -36.50 -4.08
N VAL A 143 1.76 -35.60 -4.60
CA VAL A 143 1.70 -35.31 -6.03
C VAL A 143 2.02 -36.63 -6.74
N PRO A 144 1.08 -37.21 -7.53
CA PRO A 144 1.38 -38.40 -8.32
C PRO A 144 2.62 -38.11 -9.13
N ARG A 145 3.62 -39.02 -9.08
CA ARG A 145 4.83 -38.83 -9.90
C ARG A 145 4.35 -38.61 -11.34
N TYR A 146 4.64 -37.48 -11.88
CA TYR A 146 4.23 -37.02 -13.21
C TYR A 146 4.44 -38.10 -14.30
N ARG A 147 5.42 -39.02 -14.10
CA ARG A 147 5.68 -40.17 -14.94
C ARG A 147 4.51 -41.15 -15.10
N ASP A 148 3.70 -41.32 -14.06
CA ASP A 148 2.67 -42.38 -14.07
C ASP A 148 1.37 -41.95 -14.77
N THR A 149 1.14 -40.62 -14.83
CA THR A 149 -0.11 -40.07 -15.43
C THR A 149 0.03 -39.76 -16.94
N MET A 150 1.25 -39.65 -17.45
CA MET A 150 1.51 -39.26 -18.84
C MET A 150 1.54 -40.42 -19.83
N LEU A 151 1.50 -41.67 -19.35
CA LEU A 151 1.60 -42.86 -20.20
C LEU A 151 0.31 -43.22 -20.95
N SER A 152 -0.80 -42.49 -20.71
CA SER A 152 -2.11 -42.90 -21.23
C SER A 152 -2.69 -42.07 -22.38
N ALA A 153 -1.95 -41.11 -22.93
CA ALA A 153 -2.45 -40.33 -24.07
C ALA A 153 -1.53 -40.46 -25.30
N PRO A 154 -2.04 -40.80 -26.49
CA PRO A 154 -1.29 -40.82 -27.74
C PRO A 154 -1.10 -39.37 -28.21
N ARG A 155 -0.17 -38.67 -27.63
CA ARG A 155 0.25 -37.37 -28.09
C ARG A 155 1.71 -37.43 -28.55
N ARG A 156 2.04 -36.57 -29.57
CA ARG A 156 3.40 -36.42 -30.13
C ARG A 156 4.45 -36.64 -29.04
N ALA A 157 5.43 -37.50 -29.34
CA ALA A 157 6.42 -37.97 -28.39
C ALA A 157 7.03 -36.83 -27.59
N ARG A 158 6.59 -36.69 -26.33
CA ARG A 158 7.25 -35.82 -25.36
C ARG A 158 8.56 -36.48 -24.97
N ASP A 159 9.60 -35.70 -24.75
CA ASP A 159 10.84 -36.25 -24.18
C ASP A 159 10.53 -36.73 -22.73
N PRO A 160 10.69 -38.03 -22.44
CA PRO A 160 10.40 -38.56 -21.12
C PRO A 160 11.25 -37.96 -20.00
N ARG A 161 12.37 -37.31 -20.37
CA ARG A 161 13.30 -36.67 -19.42
C ARG A 161 12.79 -35.29 -19.02
N HIS A 162 11.99 -34.64 -19.91
CA HIS A 162 11.49 -33.27 -19.74
C HIS A 162 9.98 -33.23 -19.95
N PRO A 163 9.19 -33.83 -19.08
CA PRO A 163 7.76 -34.03 -19.29
C PRO A 163 6.94 -32.73 -19.34
N ILE A 164 7.43 -31.66 -18.76
CA ILE A 164 6.75 -30.37 -18.72
C ILE A 164 7.05 -29.51 -19.95
N LEU A 165 8.20 -29.66 -20.62
CA LEU A 165 8.57 -28.82 -21.77
C LEU A 165 7.73 -29.08 -23.02
N GLY A 166 7.03 -30.19 -23.12
CA GLY A 166 6.23 -30.52 -24.28
C GLY A 166 7.09 -30.92 -25.49
N THR A 167 6.74 -30.40 -26.68
CA THR A 167 7.42 -30.76 -27.92
C THR A 167 8.34 -29.64 -28.40
N ARG A 168 9.58 -29.97 -28.71
CA ARG A 168 10.51 -29.01 -29.30
C ARG A 168 10.05 -28.64 -30.71
N VAL A 169 9.95 -27.33 -30.97
CA VAL A 169 9.62 -26.78 -32.28
C VAL A 169 10.92 -26.49 -33.01
N PRO A 170 11.19 -27.12 -34.17
CA PRO A 170 12.38 -26.86 -34.94
C PRO A 170 12.28 -25.45 -35.56
N LEU A 171 13.23 -24.58 -35.22
CA LEU A 171 13.35 -23.24 -35.78
C LEU A 171 14.73 -23.05 -36.42
N ALA A 172 14.77 -22.28 -37.53
CA ALA A 172 16.02 -21.81 -38.10
C ALA A 172 16.62 -20.72 -37.17
N GLY A 173 17.93 -20.75 -36.89
CA GLY A 173 18.60 -19.69 -36.14
C GLY A 173 19.02 -20.01 -34.72
N GLY A 174 19.06 -21.29 -34.33
CA GLY A 174 19.64 -21.73 -33.05
C GLY A 174 18.79 -21.47 -31.80
N GLN A 175 17.65 -20.85 -31.95
CA GLN A 175 16.66 -20.68 -30.86
C GLN A 175 16.03 -22.04 -30.50
N ARG A 176 15.82 -22.27 -29.20
CA ARG A 176 15.12 -23.45 -28.70
C ARG A 176 13.73 -23.03 -28.23
N VAL A 177 12.71 -23.51 -28.93
CA VAL A 177 11.31 -23.25 -28.60
C VAL A 177 10.62 -24.58 -28.30
N TYR A 178 9.85 -24.59 -27.25
CA TYR A 178 9.03 -25.73 -26.85
C TYR A 178 7.58 -25.32 -26.80
N GLU A 179 6.73 -26.18 -27.34
CA GLU A 179 5.29 -25.98 -27.34
C GLU A 179 4.62 -27.05 -26.46
N MET A 180 3.78 -26.59 -25.55
CA MET A 180 3.03 -27.47 -24.66
C MET A 180 1.55 -27.09 -24.62
N THR A 181 0.69 -28.08 -24.65
CA THR A 181 -0.74 -27.89 -24.37
C THR A 181 -1.02 -28.33 -22.95
N LEU A 182 -1.57 -27.41 -22.15
CA LEU A 182 -2.03 -27.70 -20.79
C LEU A 182 -3.51 -28.05 -20.83
N ALA A 183 -3.85 -29.24 -20.40
CA ALA A 183 -5.24 -29.65 -20.27
C ALA A 183 -5.48 -30.26 -18.87
N ILE A 184 -6.62 -29.95 -18.28
CA ILE A 184 -7.02 -30.49 -16.95
C ILE A 184 -7.07 -32.01 -16.96
N ALA A 185 -7.41 -32.62 -18.10
CA ALA A 185 -7.39 -34.05 -18.26
C ALA A 185 -6.01 -34.69 -18.12
N ASP A 186 -4.95 -33.95 -18.52
CA ASP A 186 -3.56 -34.38 -18.45
C ASP A 186 -2.92 -34.00 -17.10
N LEU A 187 -3.43 -32.96 -16.44
CA LEU A 187 -2.94 -32.38 -15.18
C LEU A 187 -4.09 -32.26 -14.18
N PRO A 188 -4.59 -33.37 -13.61
CA PRO A 188 -5.79 -33.36 -12.77
C PRO A 188 -5.70 -32.46 -11.55
N TYR A 189 -4.49 -32.26 -10.98
CA TYR A 189 -4.25 -31.37 -9.84
C TYR A 189 -4.60 -29.90 -10.13
N LEU A 190 -4.64 -29.48 -11.39
CA LEU A 190 -5.08 -28.12 -11.75
C LEU A 190 -6.55 -27.86 -11.41
N ARG A 191 -7.37 -28.89 -11.18
CA ARG A 191 -8.77 -28.72 -10.72
C ARG A 191 -8.82 -28.14 -9.32
N ASP A 192 -7.87 -28.55 -8.48
CA ASP A 192 -7.81 -28.15 -7.07
C ASP A 192 -7.13 -26.79 -6.90
N HIS A 193 -6.40 -26.34 -7.92
CA HIS A 193 -5.79 -25.00 -7.95
C HIS A 193 -6.66 -24.04 -8.77
N ALA A 194 -7.77 -23.62 -8.16
CA ALA A 194 -8.76 -22.76 -8.81
C ALA A 194 -9.04 -21.48 -8.01
N VAL A 195 -9.27 -20.38 -8.72
CA VAL A 195 -9.77 -19.11 -8.15
C VAL A 195 -11.10 -18.80 -8.82
N ASP A 196 -12.12 -18.54 -8.02
CA ASP A 196 -13.50 -18.31 -8.49
C ASP A 196 -14.01 -19.41 -9.45
N GLY A 197 -13.69 -20.67 -9.15
CA GLY A 197 -14.08 -21.82 -9.94
C GLY A 197 -13.34 -21.96 -11.29
N ARG A 198 -12.35 -21.14 -11.56
CA ARG A 198 -11.51 -21.21 -12.76
C ARG A 198 -10.16 -21.82 -12.42
N PRO A 199 -9.80 -22.98 -13.02
CA PRO A 199 -8.48 -23.56 -12.83
C PRO A 199 -7.38 -22.62 -13.32
N LEU A 200 -6.34 -22.45 -12.51
CA LEU A 200 -5.18 -21.64 -12.82
C LEU A 200 -3.92 -22.51 -12.78
N VAL A 201 -2.96 -22.17 -13.62
CA VAL A 201 -1.63 -22.78 -13.57
C VAL A 201 -0.87 -22.18 -12.40
N PRO A 202 -0.39 -22.97 -11.42
CA PRO A 202 0.35 -22.46 -10.29
C PRO A 202 1.70 -21.89 -10.71
N GLY A 203 2.19 -20.87 -9.99
CA GLY A 203 3.49 -20.25 -10.25
C GLY A 203 4.65 -21.26 -10.23
N ALA A 204 4.59 -22.26 -9.36
CA ALA A 204 5.57 -23.35 -9.27
C ALA A 204 5.72 -24.14 -10.58
N PHE A 205 4.65 -24.26 -11.37
CA PHE A 205 4.70 -24.92 -12.67
C PHE A 205 5.63 -24.21 -13.65
N TYR A 206 5.60 -22.88 -13.68
CA TYR A 206 6.49 -22.10 -14.55
C TYR A 206 7.96 -22.18 -14.11
N ILE A 207 8.20 -22.25 -12.81
CA ILE A 207 9.54 -22.43 -12.25
C ILE A 207 10.09 -23.79 -12.69
N GLU A 208 9.29 -24.85 -12.54
CA GLU A 208 9.69 -26.20 -12.95
C GLU A 208 9.94 -26.28 -14.46
N ALA A 209 9.10 -25.64 -15.28
CA ALA A 209 9.32 -25.58 -16.72
C ALA A 209 10.65 -24.89 -17.09
N VAL A 210 11.03 -23.85 -16.36
CA VAL A 210 12.33 -23.18 -16.55
C VAL A 210 13.48 -24.06 -16.11
N LEU A 211 13.35 -24.81 -15.01
CA LEU A 211 14.38 -25.74 -14.54
C LEU A 211 14.57 -26.89 -15.53
N GLU A 212 13.48 -27.50 -16.03
CA GLU A 212 13.57 -28.52 -17.09
C GLU A 212 14.20 -27.96 -18.37
N LEU A 213 13.88 -26.70 -18.73
CA LEU A 213 14.51 -26.04 -19.88
C LEU A 213 16.01 -25.87 -19.67
N ALA A 214 16.44 -25.47 -18.49
CA ALA A 214 17.86 -25.31 -18.15
C ALA A 214 18.60 -26.65 -18.23
N ASP A 215 17.96 -27.74 -17.79
CA ASP A 215 18.54 -29.10 -17.86
C ASP A 215 18.59 -29.63 -19.32
N ALA A 216 17.69 -29.17 -20.19
CA ALA A 216 17.63 -29.53 -21.61
C ALA A 216 18.61 -28.74 -22.49
N LEU A 217 19.25 -27.70 -21.96
CA LEU A 217 20.19 -26.83 -22.68
C LEU A 217 21.62 -27.36 -22.66
#